data_b7e94a769af87e38b48607b8724e8745
#
_entry.id   b7e94a769af87e38b48607b8724e8745
#
_cell.length_a   1.000
_cell.length_b   1.000
_cell.length_c   1.000
_cell.angle_alpha   90.00
_cell.angle_beta   90.00
_cell.angle_gamma   90.00
#
_symmetry.space_group_name_H-M   'P 1'
#
loop_
_entity.id
_entity.type
_entity.pdbx_description
1 polymer ?
#
loop_
_entity_poly.entity_id
_entity_poly.type
_entity_poly.pdbx_seq_one_letter_code
_entity_poly.pdbx_strand_id
1 'polypeptide(L)'
;MRNAAAACAGLVALASSAGCTVPLAGLTGITVTEDGRPVGVLMVCHDHIDAAVLYIDDGRDDGDGSEGGSAEESESDDLGRWSSSEPVTGFVSWPLTTGGEGWRVDEPMPAALQPRRTYHLFGGTDDDSWSTADVSFTPEQLAALTPGQVRYSVGDVRGADDDGMATGSIAQFRAAACRDD
;
A
#
# COMPACT_ATOMS: atom_id res chain seq x y z
N MET A 1 -0.80 -46.29 55.34
CA MET A 1 -1.36 -44.97 55.05
C MET A 1 -0.63 -44.45 53.85
N ARG A 2 -1.29 -44.42 52.67
CA ARG A 2 -0.65 -44.16 51.37
C ARG A 2 -1.19 -42.86 50.88
N ASN A 3 -0.34 -41.79 50.77
CA ASN A 3 -0.70 -40.50 50.23
C ASN A 3 -0.56 -40.53 48.70
N ALA A 4 -1.65 -40.38 47.99
CA ALA A 4 -1.67 -40.20 46.56
C ALA A 4 -1.51 -38.68 46.26
N ALA A 5 -0.40 -38.33 45.66
CA ALA A 5 -0.20 -36.99 45.11
C ALA A 5 -0.79 -36.92 43.68
N ALA A 6 -1.83 -36.12 43.49
CA ALA A 6 -2.40 -35.84 42.19
C ALA A 6 -1.57 -34.75 41.50
N ALA A 7 -0.93 -35.08 40.38
CA ALA A 7 -0.27 -34.12 39.51
C ALA A 7 -1.28 -33.54 38.52
N CYS A 8 -1.62 -32.27 38.68
CA CYS A 8 -2.38 -31.51 37.69
C CYS A 8 -1.45 -31.05 36.57
N ALA A 9 -1.51 -31.71 35.42
CA ALA A 9 -0.87 -31.26 34.19
C ALA A 9 -1.70 -30.13 33.56
N GLY A 10 -1.26 -28.91 33.72
CA GLY A 10 -1.84 -27.75 33.03
C GLY A 10 -1.46 -27.73 31.55
N LEU A 11 -2.41 -28.00 30.66
CA LEU A 11 -2.26 -27.74 29.23
C LEU A 11 -2.32 -26.20 29.00
N VAL A 12 -1.17 -25.62 28.72
CA VAL A 12 -1.12 -24.26 28.21
C VAL A 12 -1.44 -24.31 26.70
N ALA A 13 -2.66 -23.95 26.33
CA ALA A 13 -3.03 -23.74 24.94
C ALA A 13 -2.41 -22.42 24.46
N LEU A 14 -1.33 -22.51 23.68
CA LEU A 14 -0.80 -21.39 22.90
C LEU A 14 -1.83 -21.07 21.80
N ALA A 15 -2.66 -20.07 22.04
CA ALA A 15 -3.48 -19.47 21.00
C ALA A 15 -2.53 -18.74 20.05
N SER A 16 -2.22 -19.36 18.91
CA SER A 16 -1.55 -18.72 17.80
C SER A 16 -2.52 -17.67 17.24
N SER A 17 -2.32 -16.40 17.55
CA SER A 17 -2.97 -15.29 16.84
C SER A 17 -2.37 -15.27 15.43
N ALA A 18 -2.99 -16.00 14.50
CA ALA A 18 -2.77 -15.81 13.08
C ALA A 18 -3.35 -14.43 12.75
N GLY A 19 -2.50 -13.40 12.74
CA GLY A 19 -2.86 -12.11 12.17
C GLY A 19 -3.24 -12.33 10.70
N CYS A 20 -4.45 -11.97 10.32
CA CYS A 20 -4.86 -11.97 8.92
C CYS A 20 -4.10 -10.85 8.21
N THR A 21 -2.93 -11.16 7.68
CA THR A 21 -2.21 -10.25 6.78
C THR A 21 -2.78 -10.45 5.38
N VAL A 22 -3.29 -9.40 4.76
CA VAL A 22 -3.73 -9.44 3.36
C VAL A 22 -2.53 -9.78 2.47
N PRO A 23 -2.61 -10.79 1.61
CA PRO A 23 -1.51 -11.15 0.73
C PRO A 23 -1.26 -10.08 -0.32
N LEU A 24 0.01 -9.95 -0.74
CA LEU A 24 0.40 -8.98 -1.75
C LEU A 24 0.25 -9.56 -3.16
N ALA A 25 -0.54 -8.88 -3.98
CA ALA A 25 -0.70 -9.19 -5.40
C ALA A 25 0.45 -8.65 -6.27
N GLY A 26 1.19 -7.69 -5.77
CA GLY A 26 2.26 -7.02 -6.50
C GLY A 26 2.68 -5.70 -5.89
N LEU A 27 3.13 -4.75 -6.71
CA LEU A 27 3.56 -3.42 -6.28
C LEU A 27 2.72 -2.31 -6.91
N THR A 28 2.50 -1.26 -6.12
CA THR A 28 2.10 0.07 -6.62
C THR A 28 3.33 0.96 -6.75
N GLY A 29 3.29 1.83 -7.73
CA GLY A 29 4.27 2.89 -7.93
C GLY A 29 3.61 4.18 -8.39
N ILE A 30 4.39 5.27 -8.36
CA ILE A 30 3.98 6.55 -8.87
C ILE A 30 5.01 7.09 -9.86
N THR A 31 4.53 7.70 -10.93
CA THR A 31 5.34 8.35 -11.98
C THR A 31 4.69 9.65 -12.41
N VAL A 32 5.28 10.34 -13.38
CA VAL A 32 4.73 11.57 -13.94
C VAL A 32 4.71 11.52 -15.48
N THR A 33 3.77 12.24 -16.06
CA THR A 33 3.73 12.52 -17.50
C THR A 33 4.80 13.55 -17.90
N GLU A 34 5.00 13.80 -19.21
CA GLU A 34 5.94 14.82 -19.72
C GLU A 34 5.60 16.25 -19.22
N ASP A 35 4.35 16.52 -18.93
CA ASP A 35 3.88 17.78 -18.34
C ASP A 35 3.77 17.74 -16.81
N GLY A 36 4.38 16.74 -16.14
CA GLY A 36 4.52 16.66 -14.69
C GLY A 36 3.26 16.22 -13.93
N ARG A 37 2.22 15.73 -14.62
CA ARG A 37 1.00 15.24 -13.96
C ARG A 37 1.21 13.87 -13.36
N PRO A 38 0.67 13.59 -12.15
CA PRO A 38 0.83 12.33 -11.46
C PRO A 38 0.10 11.17 -12.18
N VAL A 39 0.78 10.04 -12.24
CA VAL A 39 0.30 8.78 -12.84
C VAL A 39 0.55 7.64 -11.86
N GLY A 40 -0.50 6.94 -11.47
CA GLY A 40 -0.37 5.67 -10.75
C GLY A 40 0.05 4.55 -11.69
N VAL A 41 0.86 3.64 -11.20
CA VAL A 41 1.25 2.42 -11.92
C VAL A 41 1.10 1.21 -11.00
N LEU A 42 0.61 0.10 -11.53
CA LEU A 42 0.54 -1.19 -10.86
C LEU A 42 1.31 -2.23 -11.67
N MET A 43 1.96 -3.12 -10.97
CA MET A 43 2.41 -4.41 -11.51
C MET A 43 1.84 -5.50 -10.64
N VAL A 44 0.82 -6.20 -11.14
CA VAL A 44 0.08 -7.26 -10.47
C VAL A 44 0.61 -8.60 -10.96
N CYS A 45 1.16 -9.39 -10.05
CA CYS A 45 1.83 -10.66 -10.33
C CYS A 45 1.01 -11.87 -9.89
N HIS A 46 0.15 -11.67 -8.88
CA HIS A 46 -0.71 -12.70 -8.29
C HIS A 46 -2.13 -12.18 -8.23
N ASP A 47 -3.09 -13.05 -8.54
CA ASP A 47 -4.51 -12.70 -8.52
C ASP A 47 -4.83 -11.42 -9.34
N HIS A 48 -5.60 -10.49 -8.79
CA HIS A 48 -6.01 -9.27 -9.46
C HIS A 48 -6.17 -8.10 -8.47
N ILE A 49 -6.38 -6.89 -9.00
CA ILE A 49 -6.72 -5.68 -8.26
C ILE A 49 -7.93 -5.01 -8.94
N ASP A 50 -8.85 -4.48 -8.14
CA ASP A 50 -10.09 -3.84 -8.62
C ASP A 50 -10.11 -2.34 -8.41
N ALA A 51 -9.36 -1.85 -7.42
CA ALA A 51 -9.36 -0.46 -7.01
C ALA A 51 -7.96 0.04 -6.64
N ALA A 52 -7.81 1.36 -6.60
CA ALA A 52 -6.65 2.03 -6.02
C ALA A 52 -7.10 3.18 -5.12
N VAL A 53 -6.36 3.41 -4.04
CA VAL A 53 -6.67 4.42 -3.02
C VAL A 53 -5.43 5.25 -2.75
N LEU A 54 -5.63 6.58 -2.70
CA LEU A 54 -4.66 7.56 -2.22
C LEU A 54 -5.10 8.04 -0.84
N TYR A 55 -4.23 7.94 0.15
CA TYR A 55 -4.52 8.37 1.51
C TYR A 55 -3.33 9.08 2.14
N ILE A 56 -3.53 9.70 3.29
CA ILE A 56 -2.48 10.20 4.17
C ILE A 56 -2.49 9.40 5.47
N ASP A 57 -1.30 9.07 5.94
CA ASP A 57 -1.13 8.60 7.32
C ASP A 57 -0.93 9.84 8.21
N ASP A 58 -1.92 10.18 9.00
CA ASP A 58 -1.87 11.34 9.89
C ASP A 58 -0.92 11.17 11.08
N GLY A 59 -0.13 10.07 11.09
CA GLY A 59 0.92 9.83 12.08
C GLY A 59 0.45 10.18 13.49
N ARG A 60 -0.70 9.68 13.90
CA ARG A 60 -1.00 9.64 15.34
C ARG A 60 -0.03 8.64 15.91
N ASP A 61 1.14 9.17 16.33
CA ASP A 61 1.99 8.48 17.28
C ASP A 61 1.11 8.05 18.45
N ASP A 62 0.71 6.77 18.47
CA ASP A 62 0.10 6.12 19.63
C ASP A 62 1.13 6.02 20.79
N GLY A 63 1.82 7.14 21.02
CA GLY A 63 2.86 7.34 22.02
C GLY A 63 2.34 7.64 23.43
N ASP A 64 1.06 7.35 23.72
CA ASP A 64 0.59 7.36 25.11
C ASP A 64 -0.29 6.12 25.36
N GLY A 65 0.28 5.17 26.10
CA GLY A 65 -0.34 3.92 26.51
C GLY A 65 -1.61 4.11 27.34
N SER A 66 -2.66 4.61 26.76
CA SER A 66 -4.00 4.65 27.32
C SER A 66 -4.76 3.40 26.88
N GLU A 67 -4.65 2.33 27.65
CA GLU A 67 -5.48 1.14 27.53
C GLU A 67 -6.96 1.56 27.75
N GLY A 68 -7.76 1.56 26.72
CA GLY A 68 -9.21 1.71 26.84
C GLY A 68 -9.94 2.50 25.74
N GLY A 69 -9.40 2.65 24.56
CA GLY A 69 -10.14 3.17 23.40
C GLY A 69 -10.75 2.02 22.60
N SER A 70 -12.09 2.01 22.45
CA SER A 70 -12.80 1.21 21.47
C SER A 70 -12.07 1.35 20.13
N ALA A 71 -11.95 0.24 19.37
CA ALA A 71 -11.51 0.25 17.99
C ALA A 71 -12.52 1.10 17.17
N GLU A 72 -12.40 2.40 17.23
CA GLU A 72 -12.93 3.27 16.20
C GLU A 72 -11.94 3.12 15.05
N GLU A 73 -12.44 2.55 13.96
CA GLU A 73 -11.75 2.45 12.69
C GLU A 73 -11.08 3.80 12.45
N SER A 74 -9.73 3.81 12.40
CA SER A 74 -8.99 4.96 11.90
C SER A 74 -9.54 5.19 10.50
N GLU A 75 -10.46 6.16 10.33
CA GLU A 75 -10.80 6.69 9.04
C GLU A 75 -9.48 7.26 8.50
N SER A 76 -8.75 6.43 7.75
CA SER A 76 -7.76 6.93 6.81
C SER A 76 -8.54 7.89 5.92
N ASP A 77 -8.20 9.17 5.97
CA ASP A 77 -8.81 10.15 5.07
C ASP A 77 -8.40 9.77 3.64
N ASP A 78 -9.27 8.98 2.99
CA ASP A 78 -9.13 8.66 1.58
C ASP A 78 -9.18 9.99 0.83
N LEU A 79 -8.11 10.31 0.13
CA LEU A 79 -7.97 11.56 -0.61
C LEU A 79 -8.23 11.39 -2.11
N GLY A 80 -8.35 10.14 -2.55
CA GLY A 80 -8.65 9.81 -3.93
C GLY A 80 -8.91 8.31 -4.07
N ARG A 81 -9.90 7.96 -4.89
CA ARG A 81 -10.26 6.57 -5.16
C ARG A 81 -10.55 6.37 -6.63
N TRP A 82 -10.04 5.25 -7.14
CA TRP A 82 -10.24 4.81 -8.52
C TRP A 82 -10.69 3.36 -8.51
N SER A 83 -11.68 3.03 -9.35
CA SER A 83 -12.08 1.64 -9.58
C SER A 83 -11.81 1.24 -11.02
N SER A 84 -11.42 0.00 -11.21
CA SER A 84 -11.27 -0.59 -12.54
C SER A 84 -12.59 -1.18 -13.01
N SER A 85 -12.87 -1.09 -14.29
CA SER A 85 -14.06 -1.71 -14.91
C SER A 85 -13.93 -3.23 -15.07
N GLU A 86 -12.71 -3.75 -15.00
CA GLU A 86 -12.38 -5.18 -15.11
C GLU A 86 -11.22 -5.49 -14.14
N PRO A 87 -11.11 -6.75 -13.63
CA PRO A 87 -9.99 -7.16 -12.79
C PRO A 87 -8.64 -6.89 -13.47
N VAL A 88 -7.77 -6.16 -12.78
CA VAL A 88 -6.46 -5.74 -13.29
C VAL A 88 -5.42 -6.79 -12.99
N THR A 89 -4.70 -7.22 -14.02
CA THR A 89 -3.54 -8.11 -13.92
C THR A 89 -2.37 -7.56 -14.75
N GLY A 90 -1.14 -7.92 -14.40
CA GLY A 90 0.05 -7.42 -15.08
C GLY A 90 0.30 -5.93 -14.88
N PHE A 91 0.91 -5.27 -15.86
CA PHE A 91 1.29 -3.86 -15.77
C PHE A 91 0.19 -2.95 -16.32
N VAL A 92 -0.24 -1.99 -15.50
CA VAL A 92 -1.18 -0.93 -15.89
C VAL A 92 -0.71 0.42 -15.39
N SER A 93 -1.23 1.48 -15.99
CA SER A 93 -1.00 2.86 -15.57
C SER A 93 -2.24 3.70 -15.81
N TRP A 94 -2.51 4.67 -14.92
CA TRP A 94 -3.63 5.59 -15.07
C TRP A 94 -3.28 6.98 -14.53
N PRO A 95 -3.71 8.07 -15.22
CA PRO A 95 -3.61 9.41 -14.68
C PRO A 95 -4.45 9.57 -13.42
N LEU A 96 -3.82 9.98 -12.29
CA LEU A 96 -4.53 10.13 -11.02
C LEU A 96 -5.59 11.24 -11.05
N THR A 97 -5.44 12.23 -11.90
CA THR A 97 -6.38 13.35 -11.99
C THR A 97 -7.65 13.06 -12.79
N THR A 98 -7.60 12.13 -13.74
CA THR A 98 -8.68 11.92 -14.70
C THR A 98 -9.12 10.47 -14.85
N GLY A 99 -8.45 9.55 -14.16
CA GLY A 99 -8.58 8.12 -14.47
C GLY A 99 -7.92 7.82 -15.82
N GLY A 100 -8.51 6.93 -16.59
CA GLY A 100 -7.94 6.53 -17.89
C GLY A 100 -8.74 5.40 -18.50
N GLU A 101 -8.20 4.79 -19.55
CA GLU A 101 -8.83 3.61 -20.14
C GLU A 101 -8.93 2.50 -19.08
N GLY A 102 -10.17 2.06 -18.80
CA GLY A 102 -10.46 1.04 -17.79
C GLY A 102 -10.52 1.54 -16.34
N TRP A 103 -10.11 2.78 -16.04
CA TRP A 103 -10.13 3.33 -14.69
C TRP A 103 -11.12 4.50 -14.56
N ARG A 104 -12.05 4.37 -13.63
CA ARG A 104 -13.00 5.42 -13.24
C ARG A 104 -12.51 6.12 -11.98
N VAL A 105 -12.66 7.44 -11.93
CA VAL A 105 -12.46 8.22 -10.71
C VAL A 105 -13.74 8.17 -9.90
N ASP A 106 -13.71 7.54 -8.73
CA ASP A 106 -14.84 7.51 -7.79
C ASP A 106 -14.75 8.69 -6.84
N GLU A 107 -13.53 8.97 -6.37
CA GLU A 107 -13.20 10.16 -5.60
C GLU A 107 -11.98 10.85 -6.20
N PRO A 108 -12.09 12.12 -6.63
CA PRO A 108 -10.98 12.82 -7.24
C PRO A 108 -9.94 13.22 -6.20
N MET A 109 -8.66 12.97 -6.49
CA MET A 109 -7.57 13.45 -5.66
C MET A 109 -7.60 14.99 -5.53
N PRO A 110 -7.07 15.58 -4.43
CA PRO A 110 -6.96 17.02 -4.28
C PRO A 110 -6.23 17.66 -5.45
N ALA A 111 -6.72 18.83 -5.91
CA ALA A 111 -6.10 19.57 -7.00
C ALA A 111 -4.66 20.02 -6.68
N ALA A 112 -4.33 20.15 -5.40
CA ALA A 112 -2.97 20.42 -4.92
C ALA A 112 -2.70 19.58 -3.67
N LEU A 113 -1.58 18.87 -3.68
CA LEU A 113 -1.09 18.14 -2.50
C LEU A 113 -0.47 19.14 -1.51
N GLN A 114 -0.68 18.89 -0.21
CA GLN A 114 -0.14 19.74 0.84
C GLN A 114 1.37 19.53 1.00
N PRO A 115 2.19 20.59 1.07
CA PRO A 115 3.63 20.45 1.30
C PRO A 115 3.94 19.70 2.60
N ARG A 116 5.03 18.94 2.60
CA ARG A 116 5.53 18.18 3.77
C ARG A 116 4.58 17.10 4.30
N ARG A 117 3.55 16.72 3.57
CA ARG A 117 2.72 15.56 3.88
C ARG A 117 3.23 14.37 3.10
N THR A 118 3.20 13.21 3.74
CA THR A 118 3.44 11.93 3.07
C THR A 118 2.10 11.36 2.61
N TYR A 119 2.05 10.99 1.36
CA TYR A 119 0.90 10.37 0.70
C TYR A 119 1.23 8.92 0.41
N HIS A 120 0.25 8.07 0.50
CA HIS A 120 0.34 6.65 0.20
C HIS A 120 -0.63 6.30 -0.92
N LEU A 121 -0.18 5.49 -1.88
CA LEU A 121 -1.01 4.96 -2.95
C LEU A 121 -0.85 3.45 -2.97
N PHE A 122 -1.97 2.72 -2.93
CA PHE A 122 -1.97 1.27 -3.08
C PHE A 122 -3.14 0.79 -3.95
N GLY A 123 -3.07 -0.46 -4.41
CA GLY A 123 -4.17 -1.17 -5.05
C GLY A 123 -4.74 -2.23 -4.13
N GLY A 124 -6.04 -2.50 -4.24
CA GLY A 124 -6.72 -3.53 -3.48
C GLY A 124 -7.85 -4.18 -4.27
N THR A 125 -8.35 -5.31 -3.77
CA THR A 125 -9.60 -5.92 -4.24
C THR A 125 -10.79 -5.36 -3.46
N ASP A 126 -11.97 -5.37 -4.06
CA ASP A 126 -13.21 -4.89 -3.43
C ASP A 126 -13.60 -5.68 -2.16
N ASP A 127 -13.10 -6.91 -2.01
CA ASP A 127 -13.35 -7.79 -0.87
C ASP A 127 -12.18 -7.85 0.13
N ASP A 128 -11.17 -6.99 -0.03
CA ASP A 128 -9.96 -6.92 0.79
C ASP A 128 -9.15 -8.24 0.83
N SER A 129 -9.33 -9.12 -0.16
CA SER A 129 -8.64 -10.41 -0.22
C SER A 129 -7.18 -10.28 -0.69
N TRP A 130 -6.88 -9.26 -1.50
CA TRP A 130 -5.54 -8.95 -2.00
C TRP A 130 -5.25 -7.46 -1.98
N SER A 131 -3.99 -7.10 -1.80
CA SER A 131 -3.50 -5.73 -1.93
C SER A 131 -2.17 -5.69 -2.68
N THR A 132 -1.70 -4.50 -3.01
CA THR A 132 -0.32 -4.30 -3.47
C THR A 132 0.50 -3.65 -2.36
N ALA A 133 1.81 -3.84 -2.35
CA ALA A 133 2.65 -2.98 -1.53
C ALA A 133 2.47 -1.53 -1.99
N ASP A 134 2.24 -0.65 -1.04
CA ASP A 134 2.01 0.78 -1.28
C ASP A 134 3.29 1.51 -1.71
N VAL A 135 3.10 2.67 -2.31
CA VAL A 135 4.17 3.63 -2.51
C VAL A 135 3.90 4.86 -1.66
N SER A 136 4.88 5.26 -0.86
CA SER A 136 4.86 6.53 -0.13
C SER A 136 5.62 7.62 -0.88
N PHE A 137 5.10 8.83 -0.87
CA PHE A 137 5.73 9.98 -1.52
C PHE A 137 5.29 11.32 -0.92
N THR A 138 6.16 12.32 -1.00
CA THR A 138 5.83 13.73 -0.75
C THR A 138 5.62 14.47 -2.08
N PRO A 139 4.98 15.66 -2.07
CA PRO A 139 4.88 16.50 -3.26
C PRO A 139 6.25 16.86 -3.87
N GLU A 140 7.26 17.04 -3.03
CA GLU A 140 8.63 17.34 -3.43
C GLU A 140 9.28 16.15 -4.15
N GLN A 141 9.08 14.93 -3.64
CA GLN A 141 9.55 13.70 -4.27
C GLN A 141 8.85 13.45 -5.60
N LEU A 142 7.53 13.68 -5.65
CA LEU A 142 6.76 13.58 -6.88
C LEU A 142 7.25 14.57 -7.94
N ALA A 143 7.51 15.83 -7.56
CA ALA A 143 8.01 16.88 -8.44
C ALA A 143 9.45 16.62 -8.92
N ALA A 144 10.22 15.81 -8.22
CA ALA A 144 11.57 15.41 -8.61
C ALA A 144 11.60 14.26 -9.64
N LEU A 145 10.49 13.55 -9.84
CA LEU A 145 10.40 12.50 -10.84
C LEU A 145 10.46 13.06 -12.25
N THR A 146 11.08 12.31 -13.13
CA THR A 146 11.06 12.57 -14.57
C THR A 146 10.26 11.49 -15.30
N PRO A 147 9.70 11.78 -16.49
CA PRO A 147 8.95 10.80 -17.26
C PRO A 147 9.73 9.50 -17.48
N GLY A 148 9.07 8.38 -17.23
CA GLY A 148 9.68 7.04 -17.31
C GLY A 148 10.41 6.57 -16.03
N GLN A 149 10.56 7.43 -15.03
CA GLN A 149 10.93 7.02 -13.67
C GLN A 149 9.69 6.67 -12.87
N VAL A 150 9.82 5.65 -12.03
CA VAL A 150 8.79 5.20 -11.09
C VAL A 150 9.40 5.19 -9.69
N ARG A 151 8.70 5.77 -8.71
CA ARG A 151 8.96 5.57 -7.28
C ARG A 151 8.10 4.41 -6.80
N TYR A 152 8.66 3.48 -6.03
CA TYR A 152 7.99 2.26 -5.58
C TYR A 152 8.68 1.67 -4.34
N SER A 153 7.95 0.83 -3.60
CA SER A 153 8.48 0.13 -2.42
C SER A 153 9.48 -0.96 -2.81
N VAL A 154 10.57 -1.06 -2.07
CA VAL A 154 11.55 -2.16 -2.17
C VAL A 154 11.86 -2.76 -0.80
N GLY A 155 11.20 -2.29 0.27
CA GLY A 155 11.47 -2.72 1.64
C GLY A 155 12.90 -2.38 2.10
N ASP A 156 13.38 -3.08 3.10
CA ASP A 156 14.71 -2.87 3.70
C ASP A 156 15.86 -3.43 2.86
N VAL A 157 15.90 -3.11 1.55
CA VAL A 157 16.99 -3.56 0.70
C VAL A 157 18.01 -2.44 0.46
N ARG A 158 19.26 -2.83 0.19
CA ARG A 158 20.32 -1.87 -0.11
C ARG A 158 19.96 -1.04 -1.35
N GLY A 159 19.89 0.27 -1.21
CA GLY A 159 19.53 1.22 -2.27
C GLY A 159 18.12 1.78 -2.15
N ALA A 160 17.39 1.39 -1.10
CA ALA A 160 16.18 2.09 -0.70
C ALA A 160 16.52 3.44 -0.06
N ASP A 161 15.60 4.38 -0.15
CA ASP A 161 15.59 5.59 0.67
C ASP A 161 15.30 5.24 2.14
N ASP A 162 15.39 6.20 3.05
CA ASP A 162 15.13 5.99 4.48
C ASP A 162 13.71 5.49 4.77
N ASP A 163 12.79 5.68 3.84
CA ASP A 163 11.39 5.24 3.90
C ASP A 163 11.12 3.91 3.17
N GLY A 164 12.16 3.15 2.79
CA GLY A 164 12.02 1.86 2.10
C GLY A 164 11.61 1.96 0.63
N MET A 165 11.69 3.16 0.04
CA MET A 165 11.34 3.41 -1.36
C MET A 165 12.57 3.47 -2.26
N ALA A 166 12.37 3.19 -3.54
CA ALA A 166 13.37 3.39 -4.59
C ALA A 166 12.76 4.14 -5.78
N THR A 167 13.63 4.80 -6.55
CA THR A 167 13.27 5.40 -7.84
C THR A 167 14.05 4.70 -8.94
N GLY A 168 13.36 4.18 -9.94
CA GLY A 168 13.96 3.44 -11.04
C GLY A 168 13.18 3.57 -12.34
N SER A 169 13.62 2.90 -13.39
CA SER A 169 12.87 2.83 -14.64
C SER A 169 11.62 1.94 -14.50
N ILE A 170 10.65 2.09 -15.41
CA ILE A 170 9.48 1.19 -15.51
C ILE A 170 9.93 -0.29 -15.59
N ALA A 171 11.01 -0.59 -16.30
CA ALA A 171 11.52 -1.96 -16.41
C ALA A 171 12.04 -2.50 -15.06
N GLN A 172 12.71 -1.67 -14.27
CA GLN A 172 13.17 -2.02 -12.92
C GLN A 172 11.98 -2.22 -11.96
N PHE A 173 11.00 -1.34 -11.99
CA PHE A 173 9.76 -1.48 -11.23
C PHE A 173 9.06 -2.82 -11.53
N ARG A 174 8.83 -3.13 -12.81
CA ARG A 174 8.18 -4.38 -13.22
C ARG A 174 8.96 -5.62 -12.79
N ALA A 175 10.29 -5.56 -12.87
CA ALA A 175 11.16 -6.66 -12.42
C ALA A 175 11.20 -6.79 -10.89
N ALA A 176 11.00 -5.70 -10.15
CA ALA A 176 10.95 -5.72 -8.69
C ALA A 176 9.64 -6.34 -8.18
N ALA A 177 8.52 -6.03 -8.84
CA ALA A 177 7.19 -6.43 -8.39
C ALA A 177 6.95 -7.95 -8.39
N CYS A 178 7.50 -8.66 -9.36
CA CYS A 178 7.27 -10.10 -9.56
C CYS A 178 8.50 -10.95 -9.16
N ARG A 179 9.26 -10.49 -8.18
CA ARG A 179 10.27 -11.35 -7.55
C ARG A 179 9.57 -12.29 -6.58
N ASP A 180 9.65 -13.58 -6.88
CA ASP A 180 9.29 -14.61 -5.90
C ASP A 180 10.32 -14.54 -4.76
N ASP A 181 9.85 -14.39 -3.53
CA ASP A 181 10.66 -14.47 -2.31
C ASP A 181 11.01 -15.93 -1.98
#